data_e52b83e4ff92f9719a5f48477dcad7de
#
_entry.id   e52b83e4ff92f9719a5f48477dcad7de
#
_cell.length_a   1.000
_cell.length_b   1.000
_cell.length_c   1.000
_cell.angle_alpha   90.00
_cell.angle_beta   90.00
_cell.angle_gamma   90.00
#
_symmetry.space_group_name_H-M   'P 1'
#
loop_
_entity.id
_entity.type
_entity.pdbx_description
1 polymer ?
#
loop_
_entity_poly.entity_id
_entity_poly.type
_entity_poly.pdbx_seq_one_letter_code
_entity_poly.pdbx_strand_id
1 'polypeptide(L)'
;MKRLFVALLIAAISLPISAQNKSTSFEEYKKSKQAGFDSYKKKYETGLYESMEAYLAFEKKHNDEYEAYKKKVMGMWGDDEMVDSTPKTWVDYSKDLTSRSNVDFEKGEVEIEVLVDVDQTEKDINKKLKDAVVDLVEAKDTLTGKTILKDQLEVKKEVVDVVKQEVKKVQTDNGEKKVVKIKMELAEDHLSVRAAQFKDIVKKNSDRFDVDQPLIYAVIEQESAFNPKAKSHAPAYGLMQLVPKSGGRDAFRHVHKRDVVPAPAYLYVPENNVELGTGYLNLLMTQTFAQVKDPQCRMLCAIAAYNTGAGNVSRAINGGRSVSKAVPAINAMSYDKLYSHLKRHLPHDETRNYIQKVTEKMNKYKK
;
A
#
# COMPACT_ATOMS: atom_id res chain seq x y z
N MET A 1 -29.95 3.98 40.79
CA MET A 1 -29.47 4.44 39.46
C MET A 1 -28.46 5.56 39.71
N LYS A 2 -27.20 5.20 39.84
CA LYS A 2 -26.10 6.17 39.97
C LYS A 2 -25.25 6.05 38.71
N ARG A 3 -25.30 7.07 37.85
CA ARG A 3 -24.41 7.23 36.70
C ARG A 3 -23.04 7.63 37.24
N LEU A 4 -22.07 6.76 37.15
CA LEU A 4 -20.66 7.09 37.39
C LEU A 4 -20.13 7.80 36.13
N PHE A 5 -19.93 9.11 36.23
CA PHE A 5 -19.09 9.84 35.27
C PHE A 5 -17.64 9.51 35.60
N VAL A 6 -16.99 8.74 34.76
CA VAL A 6 -15.53 8.62 34.76
C VAL A 6 -14.99 9.78 33.95
N ALA A 7 -14.55 10.81 34.65
CA ALA A 7 -13.77 11.89 34.06
C ALA A 7 -12.37 11.34 33.76
N LEU A 8 -12.10 11.04 32.50
CA LEU A 8 -10.73 10.76 32.06
C LEU A 8 -9.97 12.08 32.00
N LEU A 9 -9.01 12.24 32.92
CA LEU A 9 -8.01 13.30 32.87
C LEU A 9 -7.15 13.08 31.62
N ILE A 10 -7.41 13.85 30.57
CA ILE A 10 -6.46 14.01 29.45
C ILE A 10 -5.31 14.85 30.01
N ALA A 11 -4.26 14.21 30.47
CA ALA A 11 -2.98 14.88 30.68
C ALA A 11 -2.47 15.31 29.30
N ALA A 12 -2.83 16.52 28.90
CA ALA A 12 -2.15 17.23 27.84
C ALA A 12 -0.70 17.40 28.28
N ILE A 13 0.20 16.57 27.80
CA ILE A 13 1.62 16.85 27.86
C ILE A 13 1.84 18.03 26.92
N SER A 14 1.70 19.24 27.47
CA SER A 14 2.16 20.46 26.84
C SER A 14 3.68 20.42 26.87
N LEU A 15 4.29 19.93 25.82
CA LEU A 15 5.70 20.20 25.55
C LEU A 15 5.82 21.69 25.25
N PRO A 16 6.75 22.41 25.87
CA PRO A 16 6.96 23.83 25.56
C PRO A 16 7.34 23.94 24.08
N ILE A 17 6.54 24.69 23.32
CA ILE A 17 6.88 25.15 21.98
C ILE A 17 8.01 26.16 22.16
N SER A 18 9.24 25.69 22.29
CA SER A 18 10.41 26.52 21.99
C SER A 18 10.46 26.60 20.46
N ALA A 19 10.16 27.79 19.95
CA ALA A 19 10.37 28.14 18.56
C ALA A 19 11.85 28.06 18.22
N GLN A 20 12.35 26.89 17.98
CA GLN A 20 13.58 26.63 17.23
C GLN A 20 13.15 25.96 15.92
N ASN A 21 13.34 26.69 14.81
CA ASN A 21 13.26 26.19 13.44
C ASN A 21 14.19 24.98 13.24
N LYS A 22 13.81 23.81 13.75
CA LYS A 22 14.40 22.55 13.32
C LYS A 22 13.57 22.06 12.14
N SER A 23 14.14 22.15 10.94
CA SER A 23 13.60 21.44 9.79
C SER A 23 13.50 19.98 10.18
N THR A 24 12.29 19.47 10.39
CA THR A 24 12.09 18.05 10.57
C THR A 24 12.50 17.39 9.25
N SER A 25 13.56 16.60 9.29
CA SER A 25 14.02 15.86 8.12
C SER A 25 13.00 14.75 7.78
N PHE A 26 13.07 14.23 6.57
CA PHE A 26 12.26 13.07 6.18
C PHE A 26 12.47 11.88 7.14
N GLU A 27 13.68 11.71 7.66
CA GLU A 27 13.98 10.69 8.66
C GLU A 27 13.27 10.92 9.99
N GLU A 28 13.11 12.16 10.41
CA GLU A 28 12.33 12.49 11.62
C GLU A 28 10.83 12.22 11.39
N TYR A 29 10.33 12.53 10.19
CA TYR A 29 8.97 12.12 9.79
C TYR A 29 8.82 10.60 9.80
N LYS A 30 9.75 9.85 9.19
CA LYS A 30 9.76 8.37 9.23
C LYS A 30 9.82 7.84 10.66
N LYS A 31 10.68 8.38 11.51
CA LYS A 31 10.80 8.00 12.93
C LYS A 31 9.55 8.31 13.72
N SER A 32 8.96 9.50 13.53
CA SER A 32 7.69 9.87 14.16
C SER A 32 6.57 8.94 13.74
N LYS A 33 6.50 8.60 12.45
CA LYS A 33 5.57 7.62 11.92
C LYS A 33 5.76 6.25 12.56
N GLN A 34 6.99 5.76 12.69
CA GLN A 34 7.30 4.50 13.35
C GLN A 34 6.91 4.52 14.83
N ALA A 35 7.28 5.56 15.57
CA ALA A 35 6.91 5.71 16.98
C ALA A 35 5.38 5.78 17.19
N GLY A 36 4.67 6.44 16.26
CA GLY A 36 3.22 6.43 16.24
C GLY A 36 2.64 5.03 16.06
N PHE A 37 3.23 4.23 15.16
CA PHE A 37 2.84 2.84 14.94
C PHE A 37 3.09 1.97 16.17
N ASP A 38 4.24 2.10 16.81
CA ASP A 38 4.58 1.31 18.00
C ASP A 38 3.67 1.62 19.18
N SER A 39 3.34 2.90 19.39
CA SER A 39 2.37 3.33 20.41
C SER A 39 0.97 2.76 20.14
N TYR A 40 0.54 2.82 18.88
CA TYR A 40 -0.75 2.26 18.47
C TYR A 40 -0.80 0.74 18.65
N LYS A 41 0.25 0.02 18.24
CA LYS A 41 0.37 -1.44 18.35
C LYS A 41 0.09 -1.93 19.78
N LYS A 42 0.55 -1.19 20.78
CA LYS A 42 0.32 -1.52 22.19
C LYS A 42 -1.16 -1.44 22.60
N LYS A 43 -1.95 -0.58 21.96
CA LYS A 43 -3.36 -0.33 22.31
C LYS A 43 -4.37 -1.20 21.56
N TYR A 44 -4.08 -1.65 20.33
CA TYR A 44 -5.06 -2.36 19.50
C TYR A 44 -5.50 -3.73 20.09
N GLU A 45 -4.75 -4.25 21.07
CA GLU A 45 -5.03 -5.54 21.72
C GLU A 45 -6.22 -5.49 22.69
N THR A 46 -6.66 -4.32 23.10
CA THR A 46 -7.61 -4.14 24.21
C THR A 46 -9.08 -4.24 23.81
N GLY A 47 -9.45 -3.98 22.57
CA GLY A 47 -10.81 -4.15 22.10
C GLY A 47 -11.20 -3.21 20.95
N LEU A 48 -12.42 -3.36 20.44
CA LEU A 48 -12.89 -2.62 19.28
C LEU A 48 -12.92 -1.12 19.53
N TYR A 49 -13.48 -0.68 20.65
CA TYR A 49 -13.64 0.73 20.94
C TYR A 49 -12.28 1.44 21.05
N GLU A 50 -11.41 0.91 21.89
CA GLU A 50 -10.07 1.45 22.11
C GLU A 50 -9.20 1.38 20.85
N SER A 51 -9.33 0.30 20.07
CA SER A 51 -8.60 0.17 18.80
C SER A 51 -9.09 1.17 17.76
N MET A 52 -10.39 1.48 17.72
CA MET A 52 -10.94 2.49 16.83
C MET A 52 -10.49 3.90 17.22
N GLU A 53 -10.54 4.25 18.51
CA GLU A 53 -10.05 5.55 18.98
C GLU A 53 -8.57 5.74 18.70
N ALA A 54 -7.77 4.72 18.99
CA ALA A 54 -6.34 4.75 18.71
C ALA A 54 -6.04 4.90 17.20
N TYR A 55 -6.82 4.21 16.34
CA TYR A 55 -6.71 4.34 14.90
C TYR A 55 -7.04 5.76 14.42
N LEU A 56 -8.11 6.36 14.92
CA LEU A 56 -8.50 7.74 14.55
C LEU A 56 -7.46 8.78 15.01
N ALA A 57 -6.93 8.61 16.22
CA ALA A 57 -5.87 9.47 16.72
C ALA A 57 -4.57 9.35 15.90
N PHE A 58 -4.25 8.12 15.48
CA PHE A 58 -3.14 7.85 14.59
C PHE A 58 -3.34 8.51 13.21
N GLU A 59 -4.51 8.34 12.58
CA GLU A 59 -4.81 8.97 11.27
C GLU A 59 -4.66 10.48 11.34
N LYS A 60 -5.24 11.12 12.37
CA LYS A 60 -5.16 12.56 12.54
C LYS A 60 -3.70 13.03 12.64
N LYS A 61 -2.93 12.42 13.56
CA LYS A 61 -1.52 12.77 13.76
C LYS A 61 -0.71 12.63 12.46
N HIS A 62 -0.92 11.52 11.74
CA HIS A 62 -0.21 11.29 10.49
C HIS A 62 -0.59 12.24 9.37
N ASN A 63 -1.88 12.61 9.30
CA ASN A 63 -2.30 13.61 8.32
C ASN A 63 -1.67 14.98 8.62
N ASP A 64 -1.64 15.39 9.89
CA ASP A 64 -1.02 16.65 10.28
C ASP A 64 0.49 16.67 9.96
N GLU A 65 1.21 15.58 10.26
CA GLU A 65 2.64 15.42 9.94
C GLU A 65 2.89 15.37 8.43
N TYR A 66 2.03 14.70 7.69
CA TYR A 66 2.12 14.61 6.22
C TYR A 66 1.90 15.98 5.56
N GLU A 67 0.88 16.75 5.99
CA GLU A 67 0.64 18.09 5.44
C GLU A 67 1.81 19.05 5.73
N ALA A 68 2.41 18.95 6.92
CA ALA A 68 3.61 19.72 7.25
C ALA A 68 4.82 19.33 6.37
N TYR A 69 4.99 18.04 6.10
CA TYR A 69 6.03 17.53 5.22
C TYR A 69 5.79 17.95 3.75
N LYS A 70 4.57 17.79 3.26
CA LYS A 70 4.14 18.20 1.92
C LYS A 70 4.47 19.67 1.66
N LYS A 71 4.15 20.54 2.61
CA LYS A 71 4.46 21.97 2.51
C LYS A 71 5.95 22.25 2.31
N LYS A 72 6.82 21.49 2.98
CA LYS A 72 8.28 21.62 2.81
C LYS A 72 8.75 21.15 1.44
N VAL A 73 8.22 20.02 0.98
CA VAL A 73 8.55 19.50 -0.36
C VAL A 73 8.11 20.50 -1.42
N MET A 74 6.88 21.02 -1.33
CA MET A 74 6.36 22.01 -2.29
C MET A 74 7.18 23.28 -2.30
N GLY A 75 7.60 23.82 -1.15
CA GLY A 75 8.50 24.98 -1.08
C GLY A 75 9.86 24.74 -1.73
N MET A 76 10.36 23.50 -1.72
CA MET A 76 11.63 23.13 -2.34
C MET A 76 11.52 22.82 -3.85
N TRP A 77 10.44 22.15 -4.27
CA TRP A 77 10.28 21.61 -5.62
C TRP A 77 9.33 22.45 -6.51
N GLY A 78 8.48 23.28 -5.90
CA GLY A 78 7.37 23.99 -6.54
C GLY A 78 6.01 23.38 -6.17
N ASP A 79 4.96 24.19 -6.25
CA ASP A 79 3.63 23.88 -5.68
C ASP A 79 3.00 22.60 -6.25
N ASP A 80 3.19 22.30 -7.54
CA ASP A 80 2.58 21.14 -8.19
C ASP A 80 3.57 19.98 -8.42
N GLU A 81 4.76 20.03 -7.82
CA GLU A 81 5.83 19.08 -8.11
C GLU A 81 6.00 17.98 -7.06
N MET A 82 5.12 17.93 -6.07
CA MET A 82 5.18 16.82 -5.10
C MET A 82 4.72 15.52 -5.75
N VAL A 83 5.52 14.47 -5.57
CA VAL A 83 5.19 13.09 -5.98
C VAL A 83 4.97 12.25 -4.75
N ASP A 84 3.81 11.60 -4.69
CA ASP A 84 3.42 10.70 -3.62
C ASP A 84 3.58 9.23 -4.01
N SER A 85 3.87 8.39 -3.02
CA SER A 85 3.80 6.94 -3.20
C SER A 85 2.35 6.49 -3.42
N THR A 86 2.17 5.55 -4.33
CA THR A 86 0.92 4.80 -4.52
C THR A 86 1.08 3.37 -3.96
N PRO A 87 0.05 2.54 -3.95
CA PRO A 87 0.23 1.14 -3.56
C PRO A 87 1.33 0.41 -4.34
N LYS A 88 1.53 0.76 -5.61
CA LYS A 88 2.49 0.11 -6.51
C LYS A 88 3.75 0.91 -6.80
N THR A 89 3.83 2.12 -6.28
CA THR A 89 5.03 2.96 -6.40
C THR A 89 5.62 3.27 -5.04
N TRP A 90 6.93 3.44 -5.00
CA TRP A 90 7.66 3.90 -3.83
C TRP A 90 8.43 5.16 -4.17
N VAL A 91 8.11 6.24 -3.46
CA VAL A 91 8.79 7.53 -3.60
C VAL A 91 9.59 7.80 -2.33
N ASP A 92 10.86 8.12 -2.50
CA ASP A 92 11.76 8.50 -1.42
C ASP A 92 12.45 9.83 -1.74
N TYR A 93 12.45 10.74 -0.79
CA TYR A 93 13.13 12.02 -0.88
C TYR A 93 14.38 11.99 -0.01
N SER A 94 15.48 12.57 -0.50
CA SER A 94 16.68 12.76 0.32
C SER A 94 16.39 13.59 1.58
N LYS A 95 17.28 13.51 2.56
CA LYS A 95 17.13 14.25 3.83
C LYS A 95 17.03 15.76 3.64
N ASP A 96 17.77 16.28 2.68
CA ASP A 96 17.80 17.71 2.32
C ASP A 96 16.72 18.09 1.30
N LEU A 97 15.86 17.14 0.90
CA LEU A 97 14.82 17.29 -0.10
C LEU A 97 15.32 17.75 -1.49
N THR A 98 16.58 17.52 -1.81
CA THR A 98 17.14 17.96 -3.11
C THR A 98 17.24 16.85 -4.14
N SER A 99 16.91 15.62 -3.76
CA SER A 99 16.71 14.51 -4.70
C SER A 99 15.48 13.70 -4.31
N ARG A 100 14.89 13.02 -5.30
CA ARG A 100 13.84 12.02 -5.08
C ARG A 100 14.01 10.87 -6.04
N SER A 101 13.63 9.69 -5.57
CA SER A 101 13.53 8.47 -6.36
C SER A 101 12.09 8.00 -6.39
N ASN A 102 11.60 7.62 -7.56
CA ASN A 102 10.27 7.04 -7.77
C ASN A 102 10.44 5.67 -8.44
N VAL A 103 10.01 4.62 -7.78
CA VAL A 103 10.07 3.24 -8.28
C VAL A 103 8.66 2.75 -8.52
N ASP A 104 8.31 2.48 -9.78
CA ASP A 104 7.06 1.83 -10.17
C ASP A 104 7.28 0.31 -10.24
N PHE A 105 6.83 -0.39 -9.21
CA PHE A 105 6.99 -1.83 -9.12
C PHE A 105 6.09 -2.61 -10.09
N GLU A 106 5.00 -2.03 -10.57
CA GLU A 106 4.13 -2.69 -11.55
C GLU A 106 4.75 -2.64 -12.95
N LYS A 107 5.33 -1.50 -13.31
CA LYS A 107 5.95 -1.31 -14.62
C LYS A 107 7.41 -1.73 -14.66
N GLY A 108 8.09 -1.79 -13.51
CA GLY A 108 9.52 -2.00 -13.45
C GLY A 108 10.34 -0.75 -13.80
N GLU A 109 9.76 0.44 -13.64
CA GLU A 109 10.39 1.71 -13.98
C GLU A 109 10.97 2.38 -12.73
N VAL A 110 12.11 3.04 -12.89
CA VAL A 110 12.77 3.82 -11.86
C VAL A 110 13.06 5.22 -12.42
N GLU A 111 12.57 6.25 -11.75
CA GLU A 111 12.90 7.63 -12.03
C GLU A 111 13.68 8.22 -10.86
N ILE A 112 14.82 8.86 -11.16
CA ILE A 112 15.60 9.62 -10.17
C ILE A 112 15.67 11.06 -10.65
N GLU A 113 15.33 11.97 -9.76
CA GLU A 113 15.33 13.41 -10.01
C GLU A 113 16.18 14.12 -8.97
N VAL A 114 16.95 15.10 -9.43
CA VAL A 114 17.73 15.98 -8.57
C VAL A 114 17.37 17.43 -8.84
N LEU A 115 17.19 18.20 -7.77
CA LEU A 115 16.97 19.63 -7.80
C LEU A 115 18.31 20.35 -7.70
N VAL A 116 18.60 21.22 -8.68
CA VAL A 116 19.88 21.92 -8.79
C VAL A 116 19.68 23.40 -9.13
N ASP A 117 20.68 24.22 -8.86
CA ASP A 117 20.69 25.62 -9.28
C ASP A 117 20.79 25.74 -10.81
N VAL A 118 20.28 26.85 -11.36
CA VAL A 118 20.27 27.05 -12.80
C VAL A 118 21.68 27.18 -13.42
N ASP A 119 22.66 27.56 -12.63
CA ASP A 119 24.07 27.72 -13.00
C ASP A 119 24.95 26.51 -12.61
N GLN A 120 24.36 25.45 -12.05
CA GLN A 120 25.08 24.24 -11.64
C GLN A 120 25.80 23.59 -12.82
N THR A 121 27.06 23.16 -12.62
CA THR A 121 27.85 22.50 -13.66
C THR A 121 27.35 21.07 -13.93
N GLU A 122 27.56 20.57 -15.15
CA GLU A 122 27.23 19.17 -15.49
C GLU A 122 27.94 18.17 -14.58
N LYS A 123 29.19 18.48 -14.19
CA LYS A 123 29.96 17.62 -13.27
C LYS A 123 29.28 17.48 -11.91
N ASP A 124 28.77 18.59 -11.36
CA ASP A 124 28.10 18.58 -10.06
C ASP A 124 26.73 17.92 -10.16
N ILE A 125 26.00 18.14 -11.26
CA ILE A 125 24.72 17.47 -11.55
C ILE A 125 24.94 15.95 -11.62
N ASN A 126 25.93 15.50 -12.40
CA ASN A 126 26.23 14.07 -12.53
C ASN A 126 26.65 13.44 -11.20
N LYS A 127 27.42 14.17 -10.37
CA LYS A 127 27.75 13.71 -9.02
C LYS A 127 26.49 13.52 -8.18
N LYS A 128 25.59 14.50 -8.16
CA LYS A 128 24.34 14.45 -7.39
C LYS A 128 23.43 13.29 -7.83
N LEU A 129 23.33 13.04 -9.14
CA LEU A 129 22.61 11.91 -9.71
C LEU A 129 23.23 10.57 -9.25
N LYS A 130 24.56 10.45 -9.29
CA LYS A 130 25.27 9.25 -8.81
C LYS A 130 25.03 8.99 -7.34
N ASP A 131 25.11 10.04 -6.52
CA ASP A 131 24.82 9.92 -5.08
C ASP A 131 23.38 9.46 -4.85
N ALA A 132 22.40 10.02 -5.55
CA ALA A 132 20.99 9.61 -5.46
C ALA A 132 20.74 8.16 -5.93
N VAL A 133 21.46 7.68 -6.95
CA VAL A 133 21.41 6.27 -7.38
C VAL A 133 21.94 5.35 -6.27
N VAL A 134 23.06 5.71 -5.65
CA VAL A 134 23.65 4.93 -4.55
C VAL A 134 22.67 4.87 -3.37
N ASP A 135 22.11 6.02 -2.97
CA ASP A 135 21.13 6.08 -1.89
C ASP A 135 19.91 5.18 -2.16
N LEU A 136 19.41 5.17 -3.39
CA LEU A 136 18.31 4.30 -3.80
C LEU A 136 18.65 2.80 -3.71
N VAL A 137 19.84 2.40 -4.20
CA VAL A 137 20.28 1.00 -4.19
C VAL A 137 20.50 0.49 -2.77
N GLU A 138 21.03 1.34 -1.89
CA GLU A 138 21.30 1.01 -0.50
C GLU A 138 20.08 1.18 0.42
N ALA A 139 18.99 1.72 -0.11
CA ALA A 139 17.77 1.99 0.67
C ALA A 139 17.22 0.73 1.33
N LYS A 140 16.96 0.83 2.63
CA LYS A 140 16.47 -0.28 3.45
C LYS A 140 15.06 -0.02 3.95
N ASP A 141 14.28 -1.08 3.98
CA ASP A 141 13.00 -1.07 4.68
C ASP A 141 13.21 -0.84 6.18
N THR A 142 12.58 0.19 6.72
CA THR A 142 12.76 0.62 8.12
C THR A 142 12.24 -0.37 9.15
N LEU A 143 11.31 -1.27 8.78
CA LEU A 143 10.74 -2.27 9.69
C LEU A 143 11.56 -3.57 9.67
N THR A 144 12.03 -3.97 8.50
CA THR A 144 12.71 -5.27 8.31
C THR A 144 14.22 -5.15 8.20
N GLY A 145 14.76 -3.93 7.96
CA GLY A 145 16.17 -3.69 7.68
C GLY A 145 16.67 -4.26 6.35
N LYS A 146 15.79 -4.89 5.55
CA LYS A 146 16.14 -5.46 4.26
C LYS A 146 16.27 -4.39 3.19
N THR A 147 17.21 -4.57 2.25
CA THR A 147 17.34 -3.71 1.08
C THR A 147 16.09 -3.83 0.20
N ILE A 148 15.49 -2.69 -0.18
CA ILE A 148 14.19 -2.65 -0.87
C ILE A 148 14.30 -3.19 -2.30
N LEU A 149 15.38 -2.84 -3.01
CA LEU A 149 15.63 -3.21 -4.41
C LEU A 149 16.67 -4.33 -4.59
N LYS A 150 16.90 -5.13 -3.54
CA LYS A 150 17.86 -6.24 -3.61
C LYS A 150 17.56 -7.14 -4.81
N ASP A 151 18.59 -7.39 -5.62
CA ASP A 151 18.53 -8.26 -6.80
C ASP A 151 17.51 -7.81 -7.89
N GLN A 152 17.03 -6.56 -7.85
CA GLN A 152 16.06 -6.03 -8.79
C GLN A 152 16.62 -4.91 -9.68
N LEU A 153 17.75 -4.33 -9.32
CA LEU A 153 18.39 -3.23 -10.04
C LEU A 153 19.87 -3.56 -10.23
N GLU A 154 20.29 -3.77 -11.48
CA GLU A 154 21.69 -3.90 -11.83
C GLU A 154 22.27 -2.52 -12.13
N VAL A 155 22.92 -1.90 -11.14
CA VAL A 155 23.59 -0.61 -11.32
C VAL A 155 25.07 -0.83 -11.60
N LYS A 156 25.48 -0.66 -12.84
CA LYS A 156 26.90 -0.43 -13.18
C LYS A 156 27.24 1.01 -12.85
N LYS A 157 28.37 1.27 -12.22
CA LYS A 157 28.85 2.62 -11.84
C LYS A 157 28.82 3.65 -12.99
N GLU A 158 28.78 3.19 -14.22
CA GLU A 158 28.82 3.96 -15.46
C GLU A 158 27.43 4.36 -15.99
N VAL A 159 26.34 3.87 -15.38
CA VAL A 159 24.97 4.05 -15.89
C VAL A 159 24.58 5.54 -16.00
N VAL A 160 24.98 6.36 -15.02
CA VAL A 160 24.57 7.78 -14.97
C VAL A 160 25.18 8.61 -16.10
N ASP A 161 26.35 8.20 -16.61
CA ASP A 161 27.04 8.94 -17.68
C ASP A 161 26.44 8.63 -19.08
N VAL A 162 25.64 7.58 -19.20
CA VAL A 162 25.08 7.07 -20.46
C VAL A 162 23.57 7.32 -20.58
N VAL A 163 22.89 7.55 -19.45
CA VAL A 163 21.42 7.70 -19.43
C VAL A 163 21.03 9.10 -19.92
N LYS A 164 20.05 9.14 -20.83
CA LYS A 164 19.47 10.40 -21.31
C LYS A 164 18.87 11.18 -20.15
N GLN A 165 19.35 12.39 -19.94
CA GLN A 165 18.83 13.30 -18.92
C GLN A 165 17.68 14.13 -19.51
N GLU A 166 16.59 14.23 -18.75
CA GLU A 166 15.51 15.20 -19.02
C GLU A 166 15.67 16.38 -18.06
N VAL A 167 15.58 17.61 -18.55
CA VAL A 167 15.74 18.81 -17.73
C VAL A 167 14.49 19.66 -17.81
N LYS A 168 13.94 20.02 -16.64
CA LYS A 168 12.79 20.90 -16.47
C LYS A 168 13.15 22.05 -15.52
N LYS A 169 12.71 23.27 -15.83
CA LYS A 169 12.81 24.41 -14.91
C LYS A 169 11.57 24.45 -14.00
N VAL A 170 11.76 24.76 -12.75
CA VAL A 170 10.72 24.88 -11.73
C VAL A 170 10.89 26.16 -10.93
N GLN A 171 9.79 26.78 -10.54
CA GLN A 171 9.78 27.91 -9.61
C GLN A 171 9.58 27.39 -8.19
N THR A 172 10.49 27.76 -7.30
CA THR A 172 10.48 27.33 -5.88
C THR A 172 10.44 28.56 -4.98
N ASP A 173 10.25 28.37 -3.67
CA ASP A 173 10.35 29.44 -2.67
C ASP A 173 11.74 30.10 -2.67
N ASN A 174 12.77 29.40 -3.14
CA ASN A 174 14.17 29.85 -3.20
C ASN A 174 14.58 30.32 -4.62
N GLY A 175 13.63 30.62 -5.49
CA GLY A 175 13.87 31.08 -6.86
C GLY A 175 13.78 29.95 -7.90
N GLU A 176 14.19 30.26 -9.15
CA GLU A 176 14.19 29.30 -10.25
C GLU A 176 15.28 28.24 -10.05
N LYS A 177 14.90 26.97 -10.18
CA LYS A 177 15.77 25.79 -10.13
C LYS A 177 15.62 24.93 -11.38
N LYS A 178 16.50 23.97 -11.57
CA LYS A 178 16.35 22.90 -12.55
C LYS A 178 16.10 21.58 -11.85
N VAL A 179 15.14 20.81 -12.36
CA VAL A 179 14.98 19.38 -12.05
C VAL A 179 15.63 18.60 -13.18
N VAL A 180 16.63 17.79 -12.84
CA VAL A 180 17.29 16.90 -13.78
C VAL A 180 16.87 15.47 -13.46
N LYS A 181 16.30 14.78 -14.44
CA LYS A 181 15.71 13.44 -14.32
C LYS A 181 16.50 12.44 -15.13
N ILE A 182 16.71 11.26 -14.56
CA ILE A 182 17.14 10.04 -15.26
C ILE A 182 16.11 8.94 -15.08
N LYS A 183 16.03 8.04 -16.08
CA LYS A 183 15.16 6.85 -16.04
C LYS A 183 16.01 5.59 -16.14
N MET A 184 15.62 4.60 -15.39
CA MET A 184 16.22 3.27 -15.38
C MET A 184 15.11 2.22 -15.30
N GLU A 185 15.43 0.97 -15.57
CA GLU A 185 14.48 -0.13 -15.49
C GLU A 185 14.94 -1.15 -14.44
N LEU A 186 13.98 -1.74 -13.75
CA LEU A 186 14.22 -2.92 -12.91
C LEU A 186 14.50 -4.13 -13.82
N ALA A 187 15.10 -5.18 -13.26
CA ALA A 187 15.25 -6.45 -13.96
C ALA A 187 13.90 -6.95 -14.51
N GLU A 188 13.91 -7.59 -15.67
CA GLU A 188 12.70 -8.07 -16.35
C GLU A 188 11.86 -9.01 -15.47
N ASP A 189 12.50 -9.77 -14.60
CA ASP A 189 11.89 -10.71 -13.68
C ASP A 189 11.63 -10.13 -12.28
N HIS A 190 11.77 -8.80 -12.08
CA HIS A 190 11.66 -8.13 -10.76
C HIS A 190 10.41 -8.55 -9.98
N LEU A 191 9.24 -8.72 -10.62
CA LEU A 191 8.02 -9.19 -9.94
C LEU A 191 8.17 -10.62 -9.41
N SER A 192 8.89 -11.48 -10.11
CA SER A 192 9.17 -12.86 -9.67
C SER A 192 10.14 -12.86 -8.49
N VAL A 193 11.19 -12.04 -8.55
CA VAL A 193 12.14 -11.81 -7.44
C VAL A 193 11.40 -11.31 -6.20
N ARG A 194 10.50 -10.35 -6.37
CA ARG A 194 9.67 -9.82 -5.26
C ARG A 194 8.73 -10.87 -4.69
N ALA A 195 8.01 -11.61 -5.55
CA ALA A 195 7.10 -12.68 -5.14
C ALA A 195 7.81 -13.78 -4.33
N ALA A 196 9.02 -14.16 -4.74
CA ALA A 196 9.81 -15.19 -4.07
C ALA A 196 10.11 -14.85 -2.60
N GLN A 197 10.22 -13.56 -2.24
CA GLN A 197 10.45 -13.12 -0.87
C GLN A 197 9.31 -13.50 0.09
N PHE A 198 8.12 -13.74 -0.43
CA PHE A 198 6.91 -14.04 0.35
C PHE A 198 6.47 -15.50 0.24
N LYS A 199 7.28 -16.39 -0.37
CA LYS A 199 6.94 -17.78 -0.65
C LYS A 199 6.47 -18.53 0.60
N ASP A 200 7.24 -18.45 1.68
CA ASP A 200 6.94 -19.21 2.90
C ASP A 200 5.68 -18.67 3.59
N ILE A 201 5.49 -17.35 3.57
CA ILE A 201 4.31 -16.69 4.15
C ILE A 201 3.06 -17.08 3.37
N VAL A 202 3.13 -17.06 2.02
CA VAL A 202 2.01 -17.44 1.15
C VAL A 202 1.68 -18.92 1.35
N LYS A 203 2.69 -19.82 1.32
CA LYS A 203 2.47 -21.25 1.55
C LYS A 203 1.81 -21.52 2.90
N LYS A 204 2.35 -20.95 3.98
CA LYS A 204 1.80 -21.11 5.34
C LYS A 204 0.32 -20.73 5.42
N ASN A 205 -0.06 -19.59 4.82
CA ASN A 205 -1.42 -19.10 4.91
C ASN A 205 -2.36 -19.81 3.91
N SER A 206 -1.87 -20.25 2.76
CA SER A 206 -2.57 -21.14 1.84
C SER A 206 -2.98 -22.43 2.55
N ASP A 207 -2.03 -23.12 3.18
CA ASP A 207 -2.27 -24.36 3.91
C ASP A 207 -3.25 -24.16 5.09
N ARG A 208 -3.11 -23.05 5.81
CA ARG A 208 -3.95 -22.77 7.00
C ARG A 208 -5.40 -22.43 6.67
N PHE A 209 -5.62 -21.69 5.58
CA PHE A 209 -6.95 -21.18 5.24
C PHE A 209 -7.60 -21.88 4.05
N ASP A 210 -6.95 -22.89 3.49
CA ASP A 210 -7.42 -23.60 2.29
C ASP A 210 -7.74 -22.63 1.15
N VAL A 211 -6.78 -21.76 0.83
CA VAL A 211 -6.84 -20.78 -0.26
C VAL A 211 -5.68 -21.03 -1.21
N ASP A 212 -5.96 -21.20 -2.48
CA ASP A 212 -4.94 -21.49 -3.50
C ASP A 212 -3.81 -20.45 -3.52
N GLN A 213 -2.54 -20.90 -3.48
CA GLN A 213 -1.39 -20.00 -3.57
C GLN A 213 -1.44 -19.06 -4.79
N PRO A 214 -1.80 -19.52 -6.01
CA PRO A 214 -1.97 -18.64 -7.16
C PRO A 214 -2.94 -17.48 -6.91
N LEU A 215 -4.04 -17.69 -6.19
CA LEU A 215 -4.97 -16.61 -5.84
C LEU A 215 -4.34 -15.61 -4.88
N ILE A 216 -3.62 -16.07 -3.86
CA ILE A 216 -2.94 -15.20 -2.89
C ILE A 216 -1.90 -14.33 -3.61
N TYR A 217 -1.04 -14.93 -4.44
CA TYR A 217 -0.05 -14.19 -5.23
C TYR A 217 -0.68 -13.19 -6.18
N ALA A 218 -1.75 -13.58 -6.88
CA ALA A 218 -2.46 -12.73 -7.82
C ALA A 218 -3.06 -11.49 -7.12
N VAL A 219 -3.63 -11.67 -5.93
CA VAL A 219 -4.16 -10.55 -5.13
C VAL A 219 -3.01 -9.65 -4.66
N ILE A 220 -1.92 -10.19 -4.10
CA ILE A 220 -0.77 -9.38 -3.67
C ILE A 220 -0.19 -8.59 -4.85
N GLU A 221 0.03 -9.21 -6.02
CA GLU A 221 0.53 -8.52 -7.20
C GLU A 221 -0.44 -7.44 -7.67
N GLN A 222 -1.76 -7.71 -7.65
CA GLN A 222 -2.76 -6.75 -8.10
C GLN A 222 -2.89 -5.57 -7.13
N GLU A 223 -2.80 -5.80 -5.83
CA GLU A 223 -2.98 -4.77 -4.81
C GLU A 223 -1.75 -3.88 -4.63
N SER A 224 -0.55 -4.45 -4.68
CA SER A 224 0.66 -3.74 -4.28
C SER A 224 1.89 -3.96 -5.15
N ALA A 225 1.83 -4.82 -6.17
CA ALA A 225 3.03 -5.30 -6.88
C ALA A 225 4.13 -5.76 -5.89
N PHE A 226 3.72 -6.48 -4.83
CA PHE A 226 4.58 -6.94 -3.74
C PHE A 226 5.27 -5.82 -2.95
N ASN A 227 4.69 -4.63 -2.86
CA ASN A 227 5.18 -3.55 -2.01
C ASN A 227 4.61 -3.69 -0.57
N PRO A 228 5.40 -4.08 0.44
CA PRO A 228 4.88 -4.25 1.80
C PRO A 228 4.52 -2.91 2.46
N LYS A 229 5.01 -1.78 1.91
CA LYS A 229 4.72 -0.42 2.38
C LYS A 229 3.59 0.26 1.62
N ALA A 230 2.90 -0.49 0.77
CA ALA A 230 1.80 0.03 -0.01
C ALA A 230 0.74 0.71 0.87
N LYS A 231 0.34 1.92 0.49
CA LYS A 231 -0.75 2.69 1.08
C LYS A 231 -1.55 3.35 -0.03
N SER A 232 -2.87 3.22 0.00
CA SER A 232 -3.77 3.92 -0.92
C SER A 232 -4.35 5.19 -0.31
N HIS A 233 -4.94 6.06 -1.14
CA HIS A 233 -5.69 7.24 -0.68
C HIS A 233 -6.89 6.87 0.22
N ALA A 234 -7.66 5.85 -0.17
CA ALA A 234 -8.61 5.21 0.72
C ALA A 234 -7.78 4.27 1.60
N PRO A 235 -7.58 4.55 2.91
CA PRO A 235 -6.48 4.02 3.69
C PRO A 235 -6.51 2.49 3.78
N ALA A 236 -5.95 1.85 2.74
CA ALA A 236 -5.63 0.44 2.67
C ALA A 236 -4.11 0.26 2.81
N TYR A 237 -3.68 -0.80 3.46
CA TYR A 237 -2.29 -0.96 3.89
C TYR A 237 -1.71 -2.32 3.55
N GLY A 238 -0.44 -2.32 3.14
CA GLY A 238 0.42 -3.49 2.99
C GLY A 238 0.16 -4.32 1.73
N LEU A 239 0.72 -5.51 1.69
CA LEU A 239 0.77 -6.38 0.51
C LEU A 239 -0.59 -6.65 -0.14
N MET A 240 -1.62 -6.90 0.68
CA MET A 240 -2.98 -7.23 0.24
C MET A 240 -3.97 -6.07 0.44
N GLN A 241 -3.48 -4.84 0.66
CA GLN A 241 -4.26 -3.59 0.74
C GLN A 241 -5.51 -3.70 1.62
N LEU A 242 -5.33 -4.08 2.87
CA LEU A 242 -6.42 -4.20 3.82
C LEU A 242 -6.83 -2.83 4.39
N VAL A 243 -8.12 -2.51 4.29
CA VAL A 243 -8.71 -1.32 4.94
C VAL A 243 -9.03 -1.64 6.39
N PRO A 244 -8.39 -0.97 7.40
CA PRO A 244 -8.54 -1.31 8.82
C PRO A 244 -9.97 -1.39 9.32
N LYS A 245 -10.81 -0.40 8.97
CA LYS A 245 -12.19 -0.28 9.48
C LYS A 245 -13.20 -1.25 8.83
N SER A 246 -12.82 -1.92 7.73
CA SER A 246 -13.72 -2.80 6.98
C SER A 246 -13.10 -4.19 6.79
N GLY A 247 -12.56 -4.51 5.60
CA GLY A 247 -11.96 -5.81 5.32
C GLY A 247 -10.90 -6.25 6.33
N GLY A 248 -10.08 -5.33 6.83
CA GLY A 248 -9.09 -5.59 7.88
C GLY A 248 -9.73 -6.03 9.21
N ARG A 249 -10.79 -5.33 9.66
CA ARG A 249 -11.56 -5.70 10.87
C ARG A 249 -12.29 -7.04 10.71
N ASP A 250 -12.94 -7.23 9.57
CA ASP A 250 -13.66 -8.48 9.29
C ASP A 250 -12.70 -9.66 9.25
N ALA A 251 -11.54 -9.51 8.61
CA ALA A 251 -10.47 -10.48 8.59
C ALA A 251 -9.94 -10.77 10.01
N PHE A 252 -9.65 -9.71 10.78
CA PHE A 252 -9.13 -9.86 12.15
C PHE A 252 -10.10 -10.64 13.03
N ARG A 253 -11.40 -10.30 12.96
CA ARG A 253 -12.45 -11.02 13.69
C ARG A 253 -12.58 -12.47 13.22
N HIS A 254 -12.44 -12.74 11.94
CA HIS A 254 -12.49 -14.10 11.41
C HIS A 254 -11.29 -14.94 11.87
N VAL A 255 -10.08 -14.39 11.76
CA VAL A 255 -8.82 -15.09 12.03
C VAL A 255 -8.56 -15.25 13.53
N HIS A 256 -8.71 -14.16 14.29
CA HIS A 256 -8.32 -14.11 15.71
C HIS A 256 -9.51 -14.19 16.69
N LYS A 257 -10.76 -14.27 16.18
CA LYS A 257 -12.00 -14.33 16.98
C LYS A 257 -12.16 -13.15 17.96
N ARG A 258 -11.55 -12.00 17.61
CA ARG A 258 -11.61 -10.76 18.37
C ARG A 258 -12.04 -9.63 17.45
N ASP A 259 -12.94 -8.76 17.91
CA ASP A 259 -13.41 -7.63 17.14
C ASP A 259 -12.52 -6.41 17.39
N VAL A 260 -11.53 -6.22 16.55
CA VAL A 260 -10.48 -5.19 16.66
C VAL A 260 -10.23 -4.55 15.31
N VAL A 261 -10.00 -3.26 15.28
CA VAL A 261 -9.50 -2.53 14.10
C VAL A 261 -7.98 -2.68 14.07
N PRO A 262 -7.41 -3.45 13.11
CA PRO A 262 -5.97 -3.64 13.06
C PRO A 262 -5.24 -2.33 12.76
N ALA A 263 -4.15 -2.08 13.49
CA ALA A 263 -3.32 -0.90 13.29
C ALA A 263 -2.63 -0.92 11.92
N PRO A 264 -2.40 0.24 11.28
CA PRO A 264 -1.55 0.32 10.09
C PRO A 264 -0.17 -0.32 10.28
N ALA A 265 0.45 -0.15 11.44
CA ALA A 265 1.71 -0.80 11.78
C ALA A 265 1.64 -2.33 11.74
N TYR A 266 0.53 -2.90 12.20
CA TYR A 266 0.27 -4.34 12.11
C TYR A 266 0.12 -4.79 10.65
N LEU A 267 -0.57 -3.99 9.84
CA LEU A 267 -0.83 -4.29 8.43
C LEU A 267 0.38 -4.07 7.51
N TYR A 268 1.39 -3.32 7.94
CA TYR A 268 2.65 -3.20 7.19
C TYR A 268 3.61 -4.38 7.42
N VAL A 269 3.34 -5.24 8.41
CA VAL A 269 4.11 -6.48 8.63
C VAL A 269 3.60 -7.53 7.63
N PRO A 270 4.46 -8.03 6.71
CA PRO A 270 4.05 -8.96 5.65
C PRO A 270 3.31 -10.20 6.16
N GLU A 271 3.81 -10.80 7.24
CA GLU A 271 3.22 -11.99 7.86
C GLU A 271 1.78 -11.75 8.30
N ASN A 272 1.54 -10.64 8.97
CA ASN A 272 0.22 -10.27 9.48
C ASN A 272 -0.73 -9.88 8.33
N ASN A 273 -0.21 -9.16 7.34
CA ASN A 273 -1.01 -8.69 6.22
C ASN A 273 -1.50 -9.84 5.34
N VAL A 274 -0.60 -10.77 4.99
CA VAL A 274 -0.95 -11.96 4.20
C VAL A 274 -1.83 -12.92 5.01
N GLU A 275 -1.61 -13.06 6.32
CA GLU A 275 -2.50 -13.83 7.19
C GLU A 275 -3.94 -13.29 7.14
N LEU A 276 -4.10 -11.99 7.39
CA LEU A 276 -5.43 -11.37 7.38
C LEU A 276 -6.05 -11.34 5.98
N GLY A 277 -5.28 -11.01 4.95
CA GLY A 277 -5.79 -10.95 3.57
C GLY A 277 -6.24 -12.32 3.07
N THR A 278 -5.47 -13.38 3.35
CA THR A 278 -5.86 -14.76 3.03
C THR A 278 -7.05 -15.20 3.88
N GLY A 279 -7.08 -14.85 5.17
CA GLY A 279 -8.22 -15.09 6.05
C GLY A 279 -9.49 -14.38 5.58
N TYR A 280 -9.36 -13.18 4.98
CA TYR A 280 -10.50 -12.47 4.39
C TYR A 280 -11.02 -13.17 3.13
N LEU A 281 -10.14 -13.64 2.24
CA LEU A 281 -10.53 -14.45 1.09
C LEU A 281 -11.27 -15.73 1.55
N ASN A 282 -10.75 -16.43 2.55
CA ASN A 282 -11.40 -17.59 3.15
C ASN A 282 -12.79 -17.22 3.71
N LEU A 283 -12.91 -16.14 4.50
CA LEU A 283 -14.19 -15.64 5.02
C LEU A 283 -15.22 -15.41 3.89
N LEU A 284 -14.78 -14.76 2.81
CA LEU A 284 -15.65 -14.50 1.66
C LEU A 284 -16.13 -15.80 1.01
N MET A 285 -15.25 -16.79 0.83
CA MET A 285 -15.61 -18.07 0.20
C MET A 285 -16.42 -18.99 1.12
N THR A 286 -16.03 -19.10 2.41
CA THR A 286 -16.58 -20.13 3.29
C THR A 286 -17.77 -19.66 4.14
N GLN A 287 -17.97 -18.35 4.26
CA GLN A 287 -19.09 -17.79 5.02
C GLN A 287 -19.99 -16.91 4.13
N THR A 288 -19.41 -15.89 3.48
CA THR A 288 -20.20 -14.91 2.73
C THR A 288 -20.89 -15.53 1.51
N PHE A 289 -20.13 -16.27 0.70
CA PHE A 289 -20.62 -16.95 -0.49
C PHE A 289 -20.68 -18.48 -0.35
N ALA A 290 -20.75 -19.00 0.87
CA ALA A 290 -20.77 -20.43 1.15
C ALA A 290 -21.88 -21.20 0.41
N GLN A 291 -23.02 -20.56 0.15
CA GLN A 291 -24.17 -21.17 -0.55
C GLN A 291 -24.05 -21.16 -2.07
N VAL A 292 -23.00 -20.54 -2.64
CA VAL A 292 -22.68 -20.67 -4.05
C VAL A 292 -22.09 -22.06 -4.28
N LYS A 293 -22.77 -22.88 -5.09
CA LYS A 293 -22.48 -24.31 -5.24
C LYS A 293 -21.18 -24.57 -5.99
N ASP A 294 -21.01 -23.90 -7.13
CA ASP A 294 -19.82 -24.02 -7.96
C ASP A 294 -18.61 -23.33 -7.31
N PRO A 295 -17.49 -24.04 -7.04
CA PRO A 295 -16.32 -23.46 -6.37
C PRO A 295 -15.66 -22.33 -7.17
N GLN A 296 -15.67 -22.39 -8.50
CA GLN A 296 -15.06 -21.36 -9.35
C GLN A 296 -15.93 -20.10 -9.36
N CYS A 297 -17.26 -20.25 -9.41
CA CYS A 297 -18.20 -19.13 -9.26
C CYS A 297 -18.09 -18.49 -7.86
N ARG A 298 -17.90 -19.31 -6.81
CA ARG A 298 -17.71 -18.84 -5.43
C ARG A 298 -16.42 -18.03 -5.30
N MET A 299 -15.32 -18.53 -5.85
CA MET A 299 -14.05 -17.83 -5.88
C MET A 299 -14.14 -16.52 -6.66
N LEU A 300 -14.80 -16.51 -7.80
CA LEU A 300 -15.01 -15.29 -8.60
C LEU A 300 -15.80 -14.23 -7.83
N CYS A 301 -16.87 -14.63 -7.11
CA CYS A 301 -17.60 -13.73 -6.22
C CYS A 301 -16.72 -13.20 -5.08
N ALA A 302 -15.85 -14.04 -4.51
CA ALA A 302 -14.91 -13.64 -3.46
C ALA A 302 -13.87 -12.64 -3.99
N ILE A 303 -13.30 -12.85 -5.17
CA ILE A 303 -12.37 -11.92 -5.83
C ILE A 303 -13.05 -10.55 -6.04
N ALA A 304 -14.25 -10.53 -6.59
CA ALA A 304 -14.99 -9.28 -6.77
C ALA A 304 -15.29 -8.59 -5.44
N ALA A 305 -15.73 -9.36 -4.43
CA ALA A 305 -16.09 -8.84 -3.12
C ALA A 305 -14.88 -8.36 -2.31
N TYR A 306 -13.70 -8.92 -2.54
CA TYR A 306 -12.46 -8.45 -1.93
C TYR A 306 -12.19 -6.98 -2.24
N ASN A 307 -12.37 -6.59 -3.50
CA ASN A 307 -12.17 -5.20 -3.94
C ASN A 307 -13.36 -4.29 -3.60
N THR A 308 -14.61 -4.71 -3.91
CA THR A 308 -15.76 -3.79 -3.84
C THR A 308 -16.76 -4.10 -2.72
N GLY A 309 -16.56 -5.19 -1.98
CA GLY A 309 -17.46 -5.69 -0.95
C GLY A 309 -18.62 -6.52 -1.52
N ALA A 310 -19.08 -7.50 -0.73
CA ALA A 310 -20.12 -8.47 -1.11
C ALA A 310 -21.48 -7.84 -1.46
N GLY A 311 -21.81 -6.70 -0.85
CA GLY A 311 -23.03 -5.96 -1.14
C GLY A 311 -23.09 -5.41 -2.58
N ASN A 312 -21.96 -4.98 -3.13
CA ASN A 312 -21.88 -4.50 -4.52
C ASN A 312 -21.91 -5.67 -5.52
N VAL A 313 -21.31 -6.81 -5.17
CA VAL A 313 -21.45 -8.05 -5.95
C VAL A 313 -22.92 -8.46 -6.02
N SER A 314 -23.63 -8.49 -4.89
CA SER A 314 -25.06 -8.82 -4.84
C SER A 314 -25.90 -7.85 -5.66
N ARG A 315 -25.60 -6.54 -5.58
CA ARG A 315 -26.29 -5.51 -6.37
C ARG A 315 -26.09 -5.73 -7.87
N ALA A 316 -24.89 -6.09 -8.29
CA ALA A 316 -24.62 -6.41 -9.70
C ALA A 316 -25.43 -7.60 -10.20
N ILE A 317 -25.74 -8.56 -9.32
CA ILE A 317 -26.49 -9.78 -9.68
C ILE A 317 -28.01 -9.56 -9.75
N ASN A 318 -28.59 -8.90 -8.74
CA ASN A 318 -30.05 -8.82 -8.58
C ASN A 318 -30.58 -7.45 -8.16
N GLY A 319 -29.76 -6.39 -8.22
CA GLY A 319 -30.12 -5.03 -7.83
C GLY A 319 -30.13 -4.75 -6.33
N GLY A 320 -30.09 -5.78 -5.47
CA GLY A 320 -30.10 -5.67 -4.00
C GLY A 320 -28.74 -5.95 -3.38
N ARG A 321 -28.58 -5.58 -2.09
CA ARG A 321 -27.30 -5.79 -1.38
C ARG A 321 -27.22 -7.09 -0.58
N SER A 322 -28.26 -7.93 -0.59
CA SER A 322 -28.31 -9.18 0.17
C SER A 322 -27.69 -10.33 -0.61
N VAL A 323 -26.60 -10.89 -0.10
CA VAL A 323 -25.92 -12.04 -0.69
C VAL A 323 -26.86 -13.24 -0.78
N SER A 324 -27.62 -13.55 0.28
CA SER A 324 -28.55 -14.69 0.28
C SER A 324 -29.61 -14.61 -0.82
N LYS A 325 -30.05 -13.39 -1.17
CA LYS A 325 -30.98 -13.17 -2.29
C LYS A 325 -30.31 -13.24 -3.67
N ALA A 326 -29.01 -13.03 -3.76
CA ALA A 326 -28.26 -13.12 -5.01
C ALA A 326 -27.82 -14.57 -5.34
N VAL A 327 -27.61 -15.41 -4.33
CA VAL A 327 -27.14 -16.79 -4.49
C VAL A 327 -27.96 -17.65 -5.49
N PRO A 328 -29.30 -17.63 -5.50
CA PRO A 328 -30.04 -18.42 -6.49
C PRO A 328 -29.70 -18.04 -7.94
N ALA A 329 -29.57 -16.74 -8.22
CA ALA A 329 -29.22 -16.26 -9.55
C ALA A 329 -27.76 -16.61 -9.91
N ILE A 330 -26.82 -16.53 -8.95
CA ILE A 330 -25.44 -16.97 -9.14
C ILE A 330 -25.39 -18.46 -9.47
N ASN A 331 -26.11 -19.30 -8.71
CA ASN A 331 -26.14 -20.75 -8.91
C ASN A 331 -26.81 -21.20 -10.24
N ALA A 332 -27.56 -20.31 -10.90
CA ALA A 332 -28.13 -20.53 -12.22
C ALA A 332 -27.17 -20.18 -13.38
N MET A 333 -26.01 -19.62 -13.09
CA MET A 333 -25.01 -19.22 -14.09
C MET A 333 -23.83 -20.21 -14.12
N SER A 334 -23.29 -20.47 -15.33
CA SER A 334 -21.95 -21.03 -15.47
C SER A 334 -20.90 -19.97 -15.11
N TYR A 335 -19.65 -20.40 -14.89
CA TYR A 335 -18.53 -19.49 -14.62
C TYR A 335 -18.43 -18.36 -15.66
N ASP A 336 -18.44 -18.70 -16.96
CA ASP A 336 -18.29 -17.71 -18.03
C ASP A 336 -19.48 -16.70 -18.08
N LYS A 337 -20.68 -17.18 -17.80
CA LYS A 337 -21.85 -16.31 -17.70
C LYS A 337 -21.75 -15.37 -16.50
N LEU A 338 -21.36 -15.89 -15.35
CA LEU A 338 -21.17 -15.09 -14.15
C LEU A 338 -20.03 -14.07 -14.34
N TYR A 339 -18.89 -14.50 -14.90
CA TYR A 339 -17.76 -13.60 -15.20
C TYR A 339 -18.20 -12.46 -16.11
N SER A 340 -18.85 -12.77 -17.24
CA SER A 340 -19.35 -11.78 -18.20
C SER A 340 -20.39 -10.85 -17.57
N HIS A 341 -21.24 -11.39 -16.70
CA HIS A 341 -22.25 -10.61 -15.98
C HIS A 341 -21.61 -9.63 -15.01
N LEU A 342 -20.67 -10.07 -14.17
CA LEU A 342 -19.94 -9.21 -13.23
C LEU A 342 -19.12 -8.13 -13.96
N LYS A 343 -18.44 -8.49 -15.05
CA LYS A 343 -17.71 -7.53 -15.92
C LYS A 343 -18.59 -6.42 -16.46
N ARG A 344 -19.88 -6.69 -16.67
CA ARG A 344 -20.84 -5.70 -17.22
C ARG A 344 -21.53 -4.89 -16.15
N HIS A 345 -21.85 -5.47 -14.99
CA HIS A 345 -22.81 -4.90 -14.04
C HIS A 345 -22.19 -4.45 -12.71
N LEU A 346 -20.91 -4.78 -12.42
CA LEU A 346 -20.26 -4.23 -11.24
C LEU A 346 -20.20 -2.69 -11.34
N PRO A 347 -20.45 -1.97 -10.23
CA PRO A 347 -20.69 -0.53 -10.27
C PRO A 347 -19.46 0.31 -10.65
N HIS A 348 -18.25 -0.22 -10.41
CA HIS A 348 -17.00 0.50 -10.60
C HIS A 348 -16.14 -0.14 -11.69
N ASP A 349 -15.61 0.67 -12.61
CA ASP A 349 -14.66 0.23 -13.64
C ASP A 349 -13.43 -0.44 -13.04
N GLU A 350 -12.97 0.11 -11.93
CA GLU A 350 -11.86 -0.46 -11.17
C GLU A 350 -12.13 -1.93 -10.81
N THR A 351 -13.32 -2.25 -10.25
CA THR A 351 -13.65 -3.62 -9.87
C THR A 351 -13.83 -4.53 -11.08
N ARG A 352 -14.39 -4.01 -12.18
CA ARG A 352 -14.50 -4.75 -13.44
C ARG A 352 -13.13 -5.14 -13.98
N ASN A 353 -12.17 -4.23 -13.93
CA ASN A 353 -10.77 -4.49 -14.29
C ASN A 353 -10.07 -5.39 -13.28
N TYR A 354 -10.38 -5.25 -12.00
CA TYR A 354 -9.80 -6.05 -10.93
C TYR A 354 -10.03 -7.54 -11.11
N ILE A 355 -11.29 -7.97 -11.32
CA ILE A 355 -11.59 -9.40 -11.51
C ILE A 355 -10.86 -9.98 -12.71
N GLN A 356 -10.70 -9.22 -13.79
CA GLN A 356 -9.93 -9.65 -14.95
C GLN A 356 -8.46 -9.81 -14.61
N LYS A 357 -7.83 -8.76 -14.06
CA LYS A 357 -6.40 -8.77 -13.74
C LYS A 357 -6.03 -9.86 -12.74
N VAL A 358 -6.85 -10.07 -11.70
CA VAL A 358 -6.61 -11.14 -10.72
C VAL A 358 -6.70 -12.52 -11.37
N THR A 359 -7.72 -12.78 -12.22
CA THR A 359 -7.85 -14.08 -12.89
C THR A 359 -6.71 -14.34 -13.89
N GLU A 360 -6.24 -13.32 -14.62
CA GLU A 360 -5.08 -13.42 -15.50
C GLU A 360 -3.80 -13.72 -14.72
N LYS A 361 -3.56 -12.99 -13.61
CA LYS A 361 -2.40 -13.19 -12.74
C LYS A 361 -2.41 -14.56 -12.06
N MET A 362 -3.57 -15.07 -11.64
CA MET A 362 -3.68 -16.44 -11.12
C MET A 362 -3.13 -17.48 -12.12
N ASN A 363 -3.40 -17.31 -13.41
CA ASN A 363 -2.89 -18.24 -14.44
C ASN A 363 -1.37 -18.16 -14.59
N LYS A 364 -0.76 -17.00 -14.35
CA LYS A 364 0.70 -16.82 -14.28
C LYS A 364 1.31 -17.65 -13.14
N TYR A 365 0.67 -17.71 -11.98
CA TYR A 365 1.17 -18.41 -10.78
C TYR A 365 0.76 -19.89 -10.66
N LYS A 366 0.00 -20.43 -11.60
CA LYS A 366 -0.33 -21.87 -11.68
C LYS A 366 0.80 -22.70 -12.32
N LYS A 367 1.78 -22.05 -12.91
CA LYS A 367 2.96 -22.69 -13.54
C LYS A 367 4.05 -22.89 -12.49
#